data_63d8fef09f70ea9a03c9853cb69f7ea2
#
_entry.id   63d8fef09f70ea9a03c9853cb69f7ea2
#
_cell.length_a   1.000
_cell.length_b   1.000
_cell.length_c   1.000
_cell.angle_alpha   90.00
_cell.angle_beta   90.00
_cell.angle_gamma   90.00
#
_symmetry.space_group_name_H-M   'P 1'
#
loop_
_entity.id
_entity.type
_entity.pdbx_description
1 polymer ?
#
loop_
_entity_poly.entity_id
_entity_poly.type
_entity_poly.pdbx_seq_one_letter_code
_entity_poly.pdbx_strand_id
1 'polypeptide(L)'
;MKLRDPLSDLQQRLSPTALGIEIGAHALPIAGLNPIYVDCVKEYAGSASRVDILADARFLPFQSDSLDYLCSSHLLEHLPNPVAAILEWHRVLKPGGYLYLVVPDRNFTFDMTRKTTSVDHIICDFFDGVEQADESHISDFIYNSDWERLNPATSPELVPLERDRMMQAYLLELKAGRHVDIHYHTFTPASLHAIFMECCLAGGFMACFDLLSSASRYPVERGDGIGLLLRKRSGWKLNGKSSKTYLFHKGSFNLPLVCPCSLKPLEFHKKGTSGQLWCDGADKYNIDEGIPYLINRSLRSVRKWNNARYRKKFIKYGRFA
;
A
#
# COMPACT_ATOMS: atom_id res chain seq x y z
N MET A 1 -3.89 29.86 0.89
CA MET A 1 -3.86 28.76 1.89
C MET A 1 -2.40 28.47 2.16
N LYS A 2 -1.89 28.64 3.39
CA LYS A 2 -0.52 28.19 3.71
C LYS A 2 -0.51 26.69 3.52
N LEU A 3 0.36 26.20 2.65
CA LEU A 3 0.64 24.78 2.50
C LEU A 3 1.14 24.29 3.88
N ARG A 4 0.31 23.50 4.56
CA ARG A 4 0.73 22.85 5.82
C ARG A 4 1.52 21.63 5.44
N ASP A 5 2.61 21.39 6.15
CA ASP A 5 3.36 20.14 6.05
C ASP A 5 2.45 18.97 6.42
N PRO A 6 2.25 17.94 5.54
CA PRO A 6 1.31 16.86 5.79
C PRO A 6 1.60 16.05 7.05
N LEU A 7 2.88 15.83 7.41
CA LEU A 7 3.24 15.10 8.61
C LEU A 7 2.95 15.92 9.87
N SER A 8 3.35 17.18 9.89
CA SER A 8 3.06 18.08 11.01
C SER A 8 1.55 18.27 11.20
N ASP A 9 0.78 18.35 10.11
CA ASP A 9 -0.68 18.45 10.17
C ASP A 9 -1.30 17.15 10.73
N LEU A 10 -0.78 15.98 10.38
CA LEU A 10 -1.18 14.70 10.98
C LEU A 10 -0.87 14.67 12.48
N GLN A 11 0.37 14.95 12.87
CA GLN A 11 0.82 14.90 14.26
C GLN A 11 -0.01 15.80 15.18
N GLN A 12 -0.39 16.99 14.71
CA GLN A 12 -1.25 17.91 15.46
C GLN A 12 -2.69 17.41 15.66
N ARG A 13 -3.15 16.48 14.82
CA ARG A 13 -4.52 15.93 14.87
C ARG A 13 -4.64 14.65 15.67
N LEU A 14 -3.53 13.94 15.86
CA LEU A 14 -3.53 12.67 16.59
C LEU A 14 -3.59 12.91 18.11
N SER A 15 -4.41 12.10 18.79
CA SER A 15 -4.34 12.00 20.24
C SER A 15 -3.08 11.22 20.66
N PRO A 16 -2.58 11.39 21.90
CA PRO A 16 -1.45 10.60 22.40
C PRO A 16 -1.70 9.09 22.43
N THR A 17 -2.97 8.68 22.41
CA THR A 17 -3.41 7.27 22.42
C THR A 17 -3.90 6.81 21.06
N ALA A 18 -3.64 7.57 19.99
CA ALA A 18 -4.06 7.20 18.64
C ALA A 18 -3.39 5.90 18.19
N LEU A 19 -4.21 4.96 17.72
CA LEU A 19 -3.76 3.67 17.23
C LEU A 19 -3.59 3.74 15.71
N GLY A 20 -2.39 3.46 15.23
CA GLY A 20 -2.11 3.49 13.79
C GLY A 20 -1.10 2.47 13.35
N ILE A 21 -0.96 2.37 12.05
CA ILE A 21 0.03 1.51 11.39
C ILE A 21 0.89 2.32 10.41
N GLU A 22 2.10 1.83 10.18
CA GLU A 22 2.94 2.23 9.07
C GLU A 22 3.24 1.02 8.20
N ILE A 23 2.97 1.13 6.90
CA ILE A 23 3.15 0.06 5.94
C ILE A 23 4.40 0.34 5.10
N GLY A 24 5.31 -0.64 5.04
CA GLY A 24 6.52 -0.53 4.22
C GLY A 24 7.56 0.43 4.82
N ALA A 25 7.69 0.49 6.16
CA ALA A 25 8.64 1.38 6.83
C ALA A 25 10.11 1.04 6.52
N HIS A 26 10.40 -0.21 6.17
CA HIS A 26 11.74 -0.73 5.97
C HIS A 26 12.68 -0.31 7.14
N ALA A 27 13.82 0.35 6.83
CA ALA A 27 14.77 0.85 7.83
C ALA A 27 14.54 2.33 8.23
N LEU A 28 13.62 3.03 7.56
CA LEU A 28 13.42 4.48 7.68
C LEU A 28 11.97 4.83 8.07
N PRO A 29 11.55 4.52 9.30
CA PRO A 29 10.20 4.83 9.76
C PRO A 29 9.94 6.34 9.80
N ILE A 30 8.69 6.72 9.61
CA ILE A 30 8.24 8.11 9.69
C ILE A 30 8.45 8.64 11.12
N ALA A 31 9.22 9.71 11.23
CA ALA A 31 9.62 10.26 12.52
C ALA A 31 8.43 10.85 13.30
N GLY A 32 8.50 10.74 14.63
CA GLY A 32 7.53 11.36 15.55
C GLY A 32 6.16 10.67 15.59
N LEU A 33 6.04 9.44 15.08
CA LEU A 33 4.89 8.57 15.23
C LEU A 33 5.29 7.28 15.95
N ASN A 34 4.32 6.60 16.54
CA ASN A 34 4.51 5.29 17.18
C ASN A 34 3.50 4.28 16.62
N PRO A 35 3.63 3.89 15.37
CA PRO A 35 2.72 2.95 14.72
C PRO A 35 3.06 1.49 15.05
N ILE A 36 2.15 0.60 14.70
CA ILE A 36 2.45 -0.82 14.47
C ILE A 36 3.02 -0.93 13.05
N TYR A 37 4.19 -1.54 12.91
CA TYR A 37 4.85 -1.67 11.61
C TYR A 37 4.36 -2.90 10.86
N VAL A 38 3.93 -2.72 9.63
CA VAL A 38 3.43 -3.77 8.75
C VAL A 38 4.28 -3.83 7.49
N ASP A 39 4.75 -5.01 7.13
CA ASP A 39 5.52 -5.21 5.90
C ASP A 39 5.21 -6.61 5.33
N CYS A 40 5.51 -6.85 4.07
CA CYS A 40 5.42 -8.18 3.46
C CYS A 40 6.71 -8.99 3.58
N VAL A 41 7.81 -8.37 4.02
CA VAL A 41 9.14 -8.99 4.17
C VAL A 41 9.80 -8.57 5.48
N LYS A 42 10.65 -9.46 6.04
CA LYS A 42 11.50 -9.14 7.21
C LYS A 42 12.80 -8.45 6.81
N GLU A 43 13.19 -8.57 5.56
CA GLU A 43 14.42 -8.02 5.02
C GLU A 43 14.18 -7.50 3.62
N TYR A 44 14.73 -6.35 3.30
CA TYR A 44 14.64 -5.72 1.99
C TYR A 44 15.98 -5.06 1.65
N ALA A 45 16.46 -5.27 0.41
CA ALA A 45 17.72 -4.70 -0.08
C ALA A 45 18.92 -4.94 0.85
N GLY A 46 19.00 -6.12 1.49
CA GLY A 46 20.09 -6.49 2.40
C GLY A 46 20.03 -5.86 3.78
N SER A 47 18.93 -5.21 4.14
CA SER A 47 18.71 -4.59 5.46
C SER A 47 17.45 -5.16 6.12
N ALA A 48 17.48 -5.28 7.46
CA ALA A 48 16.30 -5.70 8.21
C ALA A 48 15.19 -4.64 8.13
N SER A 49 13.98 -5.09 7.78
CA SER A 49 12.78 -4.26 7.82
C SER A 49 12.25 -4.14 9.25
N ARG A 50 11.79 -2.95 9.60
CA ARG A 50 11.06 -2.75 10.84
C ARG A 50 9.65 -3.30 10.69
N VAL A 51 9.37 -4.44 11.32
CA VAL A 51 8.12 -5.17 11.15
C VAL A 51 7.63 -5.77 12.46
N ASP A 52 6.37 -5.51 12.79
CA ASP A 52 5.64 -6.12 13.90
C ASP A 52 4.66 -7.18 13.38
N ILE A 53 4.14 -7.00 12.17
CA ILE A 53 3.17 -7.89 11.53
C ILE A 53 3.53 -8.07 10.06
N LEU A 54 3.70 -9.32 9.61
CA LEU A 54 3.90 -9.63 8.20
C LEU A 54 2.54 -9.77 7.51
N ALA A 55 2.24 -8.83 6.60
CA ALA A 55 1.02 -8.83 5.82
C ALA A 55 1.21 -8.10 4.48
N ASP A 56 0.35 -8.43 3.51
CA ASP A 56 0.27 -7.70 2.24
C ASP A 56 -0.51 -6.39 2.46
N ALA A 57 0.02 -5.29 1.96
CA ALA A 57 -0.58 -3.95 2.05
C ALA A 57 -2.01 -3.89 1.47
N ARG A 58 -2.34 -4.80 0.55
CA ARG A 58 -3.66 -4.91 -0.09
C ARG A 58 -4.65 -5.76 0.70
N PHE A 59 -4.19 -6.48 1.75
CA PHE A 59 -4.98 -7.43 2.54
C PHE A 59 -4.58 -7.35 4.02
N LEU A 60 -4.93 -6.25 4.65
CA LEU A 60 -4.53 -5.95 6.02
C LEU A 60 -5.32 -6.78 7.04
N PRO A 61 -4.66 -7.36 8.05
CA PRO A 61 -5.28 -8.24 9.04
C PRO A 61 -5.96 -7.49 10.18
N PHE A 62 -6.51 -6.31 9.90
CA PHE A 62 -7.17 -5.47 10.90
C PHE A 62 -8.67 -5.40 10.64
N GLN A 63 -9.45 -5.26 11.71
CA GLN A 63 -10.89 -5.01 11.59
C GLN A 63 -11.15 -3.72 10.82
N SER A 64 -12.31 -3.68 10.16
CA SER A 64 -12.80 -2.43 9.56
C SER A 64 -13.02 -1.40 10.67
N ASP A 65 -12.74 -0.12 10.37
CA ASP A 65 -12.99 1.00 11.26
C ASP A 65 -12.24 0.89 12.62
N SER A 66 -11.01 0.33 12.64
CA SER A 66 -10.25 0.07 13.87
C SER A 66 -9.06 1.01 14.11
N LEU A 67 -8.54 1.65 13.08
CA LEU A 67 -7.33 2.47 13.16
C LEU A 67 -7.65 3.97 13.11
N ASP A 68 -6.94 4.76 13.92
CA ASP A 68 -7.03 6.22 13.91
C ASP A 68 -6.22 6.83 12.75
N TYR A 69 -5.08 6.18 12.39
CA TYR A 69 -4.27 6.60 11.26
C TYR A 69 -3.56 5.43 10.57
N LEU A 70 -3.20 5.64 9.31
CA LEU A 70 -2.36 4.77 8.50
C LEU A 70 -1.34 5.63 7.77
N CYS A 71 -0.09 5.21 7.81
CA CYS A 71 1.01 5.87 7.11
C CYS A 71 1.62 4.93 6.08
N SER A 72 2.05 5.49 4.94
CA SER A 72 2.81 4.78 3.92
C SER A 72 3.71 5.76 3.19
N SER A 73 4.96 5.36 2.97
CA SER A 73 5.96 6.17 2.26
C SER A 73 6.73 5.30 1.29
N HIS A 74 6.76 5.71 0.02
CA HIS A 74 7.43 4.98 -1.06
C HIS A 74 7.02 3.50 -1.13
N LEU A 75 5.71 3.26 -1.18
CA LEU A 75 5.13 1.92 -1.30
C LEU A 75 4.05 1.86 -2.39
N LEU A 76 3.24 2.91 -2.56
CA LEU A 76 2.09 2.87 -3.46
C LEU A 76 2.50 2.62 -4.92
N GLU A 77 3.65 3.11 -5.33
CA GLU A 77 4.27 2.90 -6.64
C GLU A 77 4.67 1.44 -6.89
N HIS A 78 4.94 0.67 -5.82
CA HIS A 78 5.28 -0.76 -5.86
C HIS A 78 4.04 -1.67 -5.83
N LEU A 79 2.84 -1.10 -5.77
CA LEU A 79 1.62 -1.90 -5.74
C LEU A 79 1.00 -1.98 -7.15
N PRO A 80 0.76 -3.20 -7.68
CA PRO A 80 0.21 -3.37 -9.02
C PRO A 80 -1.23 -2.84 -9.14
N ASN A 81 -1.94 -2.67 -8.01
CA ASN A 81 -3.30 -2.14 -7.95
C ASN A 81 -3.42 -1.13 -6.79
N PRO A 82 -2.98 0.12 -7.00
CA PRO A 82 -2.97 1.13 -5.95
C PRO A 82 -4.36 1.50 -5.45
N VAL A 83 -5.39 1.46 -6.31
CA VAL A 83 -6.77 1.75 -5.91
C VAL A 83 -7.31 0.67 -4.97
N ALA A 84 -7.03 -0.60 -5.23
CA ALA A 84 -7.41 -1.68 -4.34
C ALA A 84 -6.73 -1.55 -2.96
N ALA A 85 -5.46 -1.17 -2.93
CA ALA A 85 -4.74 -0.90 -1.68
C ALA A 85 -5.37 0.28 -0.91
N ILE A 86 -5.64 1.40 -1.56
CA ILE A 86 -6.28 2.56 -0.95
C ILE A 86 -7.67 2.20 -0.37
N LEU A 87 -8.43 1.34 -1.03
CA LEU A 87 -9.70 0.86 -0.51
C LEU A 87 -9.53 -0.02 0.74
N GLU A 88 -8.51 -0.86 0.77
CA GLU A 88 -8.20 -1.65 1.95
C GLU A 88 -7.74 -0.77 3.11
N TRP A 89 -6.92 0.25 2.84
CA TRP A 89 -6.49 1.24 3.83
C TRP A 89 -7.68 2.05 4.36
N HIS A 90 -8.60 2.43 3.45
CA HIS A 90 -9.85 3.05 3.86
C HIS A 90 -10.68 2.13 4.75
N ARG A 91 -10.75 0.82 4.44
CA ARG A 91 -11.53 -0.15 5.23
C ARG A 91 -11.07 -0.17 6.69
N VAL A 92 -9.77 -0.22 6.95
CA VAL A 92 -9.23 -0.34 8.30
C VAL A 92 -9.27 0.96 9.10
N LEU A 93 -9.25 2.11 8.46
CA LEU A 93 -9.36 3.41 9.12
C LEU A 93 -10.75 3.61 9.72
N LYS A 94 -10.82 4.19 10.92
CA LYS A 94 -12.07 4.68 11.52
C LYS A 94 -12.68 5.80 10.66
N PRO A 95 -14.01 6.03 10.70
CA PRO A 95 -14.59 7.26 10.20
C PRO A 95 -13.91 8.48 10.81
N GLY A 96 -13.39 9.39 9.98
CA GLY A 96 -12.58 10.52 10.42
C GLY A 96 -11.10 10.23 10.64
N GLY A 97 -10.66 8.96 10.53
CA GLY A 97 -9.25 8.57 10.60
C GLY A 97 -8.43 9.06 9.40
N TYR A 98 -7.12 9.06 9.55
CA TYR A 98 -6.20 9.73 8.64
C TYR A 98 -5.36 8.75 7.83
N LEU A 99 -5.20 9.03 6.54
CA LEU A 99 -4.21 8.41 5.66
C LEU A 99 -3.13 9.45 5.35
N TYR A 100 -1.90 9.17 5.79
CA TYR A 100 -0.71 9.91 5.40
C TYR A 100 0.04 9.10 4.34
N LEU A 101 0.30 9.73 3.21
CA LEU A 101 0.90 9.08 2.05
C LEU A 101 2.04 9.93 1.51
N VAL A 102 3.18 9.29 1.24
CA VAL A 102 4.27 9.86 0.43
C VAL A 102 4.52 8.92 -0.72
N VAL A 103 4.57 9.45 -1.94
CA VAL A 103 4.99 8.73 -3.16
C VAL A 103 6.11 9.49 -3.86
N PRO A 104 6.97 8.83 -4.64
CA PRO A 104 8.00 9.50 -5.41
C PRO A 104 7.39 10.45 -6.46
N ASP A 105 7.98 11.63 -6.61
CA ASP A 105 7.77 12.47 -7.78
C ASP A 105 8.74 12.01 -8.88
N ARG A 106 8.20 11.47 -9.97
CA ARG A 106 9.02 10.95 -11.06
C ARG A 106 10.07 11.95 -11.56
N ASN A 107 9.78 13.24 -11.47
CA ASN A 107 10.70 14.27 -11.96
C ASN A 107 12.02 14.36 -11.17
N PHE A 108 12.09 13.74 -9.99
CA PHE A 108 13.24 13.81 -9.09
C PHE A 108 13.82 12.43 -8.75
N THR A 109 13.33 11.37 -9.39
CA THR A 109 13.78 9.99 -9.19
C THR A 109 14.31 9.39 -10.50
N PHE A 110 14.70 8.13 -10.47
CA PHE A 110 15.07 7.37 -11.68
C PHE A 110 13.91 7.18 -12.66
N ASP A 111 12.68 7.50 -12.25
CA ASP A 111 11.50 7.44 -13.13
C ASP A 111 11.39 8.62 -14.09
N MET A 112 12.26 9.59 -14.02
CA MET A 112 12.11 10.87 -14.73
C MET A 112 11.96 10.72 -16.25
N THR A 113 12.50 9.68 -16.83
CA THR A 113 12.42 9.36 -18.27
C THR A 113 11.20 8.51 -18.63
N ARG A 114 10.53 7.92 -17.65
CA ARG A 114 9.29 7.13 -17.86
C ARG A 114 8.09 8.06 -18.08
N LYS A 115 7.06 7.57 -18.77
CA LYS A 115 5.80 8.30 -18.91
C LYS A 115 5.05 8.31 -17.56
N THR A 116 4.41 9.43 -17.26
CA THR A 116 3.51 9.51 -16.09
C THR A 116 2.33 8.56 -16.28
N THR A 117 2.02 7.77 -15.25
CA THR A 117 0.89 6.85 -15.28
C THR A 117 -0.42 7.64 -15.39
N SER A 118 -1.27 7.26 -16.34
CA SER A 118 -2.56 7.91 -16.56
C SER A 118 -3.61 7.44 -15.55
N VAL A 119 -4.63 8.25 -15.34
CA VAL A 119 -5.80 7.88 -14.52
C VAL A 119 -6.48 6.64 -15.08
N ASP A 120 -6.63 6.57 -16.41
CA ASP A 120 -7.31 5.45 -17.08
C ASP A 120 -6.55 4.13 -16.86
N HIS A 121 -5.20 4.14 -16.89
CA HIS A 121 -4.39 2.95 -16.58
C HIS A 121 -4.66 2.45 -15.16
N ILE A 122 -4.57 3.33 -14.16
CA ILE A 122 -4.87 3.00 -12.75
C ILE A 122 -6.28 2.42 -12.57
N ILE A 123 -7.24 2.95 -13.30
CA ILE A 123 -8.63 2.49 -13.25
C ILE A 123 -8.79 1.13 -13.95
N CYS A 124 -8.11 0.90 -15.07
CA CYS A 124 -8.08 -0.40 -15.73
C CYS A 124 -7.48 -1.47 -14.81
N ASP A 125 -6.33 -1.22 -14.19
CA ASP A 125 -5.70 -2.15 -13.24
C ASP A 125 -6.65 -2.50 -12.09
N PHE A 126 -7.42 -1.52 -11.61
CA PHE A 126 -8.39 -1.77 -10.57
C PHE A 126 -9.52 -2.68 -11.03
N PHE A 127 -10.12 -2.42 -12.21
CA PHE A 127 -11.25 -3.21 -12.70
C PHE A 127 -10.84 -4.59 -13.24
N ASP A 128 -9.64 -4.70 -13.78
CA ASP A 128 -9.08 -5.96 -14.27
C ASP A 128 -8.56 -6.83 -13.12
N GLY A 129 -8.45 -6.24 -11.91
CA GLY A 129 -8.01 -6.93 -10.71
C GLY A 129 -6.54 -7.35 -10.80
N VAL A 130 -5.70 -6.44 -11.30
CA VAL A 130 -4.25 -6.69 -11.43
C VAL A 130 -3.66 -6.98 -10.06
N GLU A 131 -3.00 -8.13 -9.92
CA GLU A 131 -2.44 -8.61 -8.64
C GLU A 131 -0.91 -8.69 -8.65
N GLN A 132 -0.29 -8.69 -9.82
CA GLN A 132 1.16 -8.80 -10.00
C GLN A 132 1.60 -8.05 -11.26
N ALA A 133 2.91 -7.88 -11.43
CA ALA A 133 3.47 -7.36 -12.67
C ALA A 133 3.05 -8.21 -13.87
N ASP A 134 2.97 -7.59 -15.01
CA ASP A 134 3.02 -8.25 -16.30
C ASP A 134 4.30 -7.82 -17.04
N GLU A 135 4.51 -8.39 -18.21
CA GLU A 135 5.69 -8.09 -19.04
C GLU A 135 5.77 -6.62 -19.44
N SER A 136 4.63 -5.94 -19.60
CA SER A 136 4.60 -4.53 -20.00
C SER A 136 5.07 -3.61 -18.89
N HIS A 137 4.66 -3.86 -17.63
CA HIS A 137 5.15 -3.11 -16.46
C HIS A 137 6.66 -3.30 -16.26
N ILE A 138 7.12 -4.56 -16.37
CA ILE A 138 8.55 -4.88 -16.24
C ILE A 138 9.37 -4.20 -17.32
N SER A 139 8.89 -4.28 -18.57
CA SER A 139 9.55 -3.65 -19.72
C SER A 139 9.60 -2.11 -19.59
N ASP A 140 8.50 -1.47 -19.20
CA ASP A 140 8.46 -0.02 -18.98
C ASP A 140 9.46 0.39 -17.89
N PHE A 141 9.47 -0.32 -16.76
CA PHE A 141 10.41 -0.03 -15.68
C PHE A 141 11.87 -0.16 -16.12
N ILE A 142 12.23 -1.27 -16.79
CA ILE A 142 13.63 -1.55 -17.13
C ILE A 142 14.15 -0.67 -18.25
N TYR A 143 13.37 -0.52 -19.33
CA TYR A 143 13.88 0.15 -20.53
C TYR A 143 13.66 1.66 -20.52
N ASN A 144 12.70 2.16 -19.76
CA ASN A 144 12.37 3.58 -19.74
C ASN A 144 12.86 4.32 -18.47
N SER A 145 13.36 3.62 -17.45
CA SER A 145 13.98 4.28 -16.29
C SER A 145 15.31 4.93 -16.66
N ASP A 146 15.63 6.04 -15.99
CA ASP A 146 16.95 6.65 -15.98
C ASP A 146 17.95 5.71 -15.29
N TRP A 147 18.71 5.00 -16.11
CA TRP A 147 19.59 3.94 -15.61
C TRP A 147 20.76 4.46 -14.79
N GLU A 148 21.29 5.62 -15.12
CA GLU A 148 22.38 6.25 -14.39
C GLU A 148 21.96 6.55 -12.95
N ARG A 149 20.70 6.93 -12.75
CA ARG A 149 20.14 7.14 -11.40
C ARG A 149 19.71 5.84 -10.71
N LEU A 150 19.19 4.89 -11.47
CA LEU A 150 18.72 3.60 -10.93
C LEU A 150 19.90 2.72 -10.51
N ASN A 151 20.95 2.68 -11.31
CA ASN A 151 22.12 1.84 -11.09
C ASN A 151 23.44 2.56 -11.48
N PRO A 152 23.86 3.54 -10.69
CA PRO A 152 24.99 4.42 -11.03
C PRO A 152 26.33 3.70 -11.09
N ALA A 153 26.43 2.46 -10.60
CA ALA A 153 27.64 1.65 -10.68
C ALA A 153 27.84 0.97 -12.04
N THR A 154 26.81 0.96 -12.92
CA THR A 154 26.89 0.34 -14.24
C THR A 154 27.54 1.31 -15.24
N SER A 155 28.61 0.88 -15.91
CA SER A 155 29.17 1.69 -16.98
C SER A 155 28.21 1.79 -18.18
N PRO A 156 28.17 2.93 -18.90
CA PRO A 156 27.21 3.16 -19.98
C PRO A 156 27.20 2.07 -21.05
N GLU A 157 28.35 1.50 -21.36
CA GLU A 157 28.49 0.46 -22.39
C GLU A 157 27.81 -0.85 -21.99
N LEU A 158 27.69 -1.11 -20.68
CA LEU A 158 27.06 -2.32 -20.14
C LEU A 158 25.54 -2.15 -19.89
N VAL A 159 25.03 -0.94 -19.93
CA VAL A 159 23.61 -0.68 -19.65
C VAL A 159 22.66 -1.54 -20.50
N PRO A 160 22.83 -1.71 -21.82
CA PRO A 160 21.95 -2.56 -22.60
C PRO A 160 21.95 -4.02 -22.12
N LEU A 161 23.13 -4.58 -21.84
CA LEU A 161 23.29 -5.94 -21.35
C LEU A 161 22.66 -6.13 -19.98
N GLU A 162 22.83 -5.17 -19.06
CA GLU A 162 22.26 -5.25 -17.72
C GLU A 162 20.74 -5.13 -17.73
N ARG A 163 20.18 -4.30 -18.59
CA ARG A 163 18.72 -4.22 -18.82
C ARG A 163 18.15 -5.55 -19.27
N ASP A 164 18.79 -6.18 -20.25
CA ASP A 164 18.35 -7.50 -20.76
C ASP A 164 18.47 -8.59 -19.68
N ARG A 165 19.54 -8.59 -18.90
CA ARG A 165 19.70 -9.52 -17.75
C ARG A 165 18.60 -9.32 -16.72
N MET A 166 18.33 -8.07 -16.35
CA MET A 166 17.28 -7.74 -15.37
C MET A 166 15.90 -8.14 -15.90
N MET A 167 15.62 -7.87 -17.19
CA MET A 167 14.38 -8.30 -17.84
C MET A 167 14.19 -9.81 -17.74
N GLN A 168 15.21 -10.59 -18.10
CA GLN A 168 15.15 -12.04 -18.02
C GLN A 168 14.94 -12.54 -16.58
N ALA A 169 15.66 -11.95 -15.62
CA ALA A 169 15.51 -12.28 -14.21
C ALA A 169 14.08 -12.01 -13.71
N TYR A 170 13.51 -10.87 -14.02
CA TYR A 170 12.15 -10.52 -13.59
C TYR A 170 11.07 -11.36 -14.27
N LEU A 171 11.26 -11.72 -15.54
CA LEU A 171 10.36 -12.67 -16.22
C LEU A 171 10.41 -14.07 -15.58
N LEU A 172 11.57 -14.52 -15.09
CA LEU A 172 11.69 -15.77 -14.35
C LEU A 172 10.98 -15.69 -12.99
N GLU A 173 11.14 -14.59 -12.26
CA GLU A 173 10.40 -14.34 -11.00
C GLU A 173 8.89 -14.38 -11.26
N LEU A 174 8.42 -13.66 -12.28
CA LEU A 174 7.01 -13.63 -12.68
C LEU A 174 6.47 -15.02 -13.01
N LYS A 175 7.19 -15.80 -13.84
CA LYS A 175 6.82 -17.19 -14.18
C LYS A 175 6.78 -18.10 -12.97
N ALA A 176 7.65 -17.87 -11.98
CA ALA A 176 7.67 -18.61 -10.73
C ALA A 176 6.57 -18.15 -9.74
N GLY A 177 5.76 -17.17 -10.11
CA GLY A 177 4.70 -16.60 -9.26
C GLY A 177 5.25 -15.81 -8.07
N ARG A 178 6.52 -15.35 -8.15
CA ARG A 178 7.14 -14.51 -7.12
C ARG A 178 6.85 -13.05 -7.40
N HIS A 179 6.90 -12.25 -6.34
CA HIS A 179 6.75 -10.81 -6.44
C HIS A 179 7.93 -10.21 -7.22
N VAL A 180 7.63 -9.30 -8.13
CA VAL A 180 8.60 -8.48 -8.85
C VAL A 180 8.56 -7.09 -8.25
N ASP A 181 9.67 -6.66 -7.66
CA ASP A 181 9.78 -5.35 -7.00
C ASP A 181 10.24 -4.31 -8.02
N ILE A 182 9.28 -3.54 -8.50
CA ILE A 182 9.47 -2.44 -9.45
C ILE A 182 8.55 -1.27 -9.09
N HIS A 183 8.82 -0.08 -9.60
CA HIS A 183 7.81 0.96 -9.67
C HIS A 183 6.83 0.62 -10.80
N TYR A 184 5.65 0.10 -10.45
CA TYR A 184 4.56 -0.16 -11.43
C TYR A 184 4.07 1.15 -12.02
N HIS A 185 3.93 2.16 -11.17
CA HIS A 185 3.33 3.44 -11.48
C HIS A 185 4.28 4.59 -11.19
N THR A 186 4.16 5.65 -11.98
CA THR A 186 4.94 6.87 -11.83
C THR A 186 4.02 8.06 -11.64
N PHE A 187 4.37 8.94 -10.71
CA PHE A 187 3.52 10.06 -10.31
C PHE A 187 4.22 11.39 -10.48
N THR A 188 3.44 12.40 -10.81
CA THR A 188 3.74 13.81 -10.60
C THR A 188 2.71 14.39 -9.65
N PRO A 189 2.91 15.56 -9.02
CA PRO A 189 1.89 16.19 -8.19
C PRO A 189 0.54 16.33 -8.90
N ALA A 190 0.55 16.68 -10.17
CA ALA A 190 -0.66 16.84 -10.98
C ALA A 190 -1.37 15.50 -11.26
N SER A 191 -0.61 14.45 -11.66
CA SER A 191 -1.21 13.15 -11.97
C SER A 191 -1.74 12.45 -10.71
N LEU A 192 -1.00 12.50 -9.61
CA LEU A 192 -1.45 11.95 -8.34
C LEU A 192 -2.73 12.63 -7.86
N HIS A 193 -2.79 13.97 -7.94
CA HIS A 193 -4.00 14.73 -7.62
C HIS A 193 -5.17 14.31 -8.52
N ALA A 194 -4.96 14.18 -9.83
CA ALA A 194 -5.99 13.74 -10.78
C ALA A 194 -6.51 12.34 -10.45
N ILE A 195 -5.61 11.37 -10.14
CA ILE A 195 -5.98 10.02 -9.73
C ILE A 195 -6.84 10.06 -8.45
N PHE A 196 -6.45 10.82 -7.43
CA PHE A 196 -7.23 10.93 -6.21
C PHE A 196 -8.56 11.64 -6.45
N MET A 197 -8.62 12.69 -7.26
CA MET A 197 -9.86 13.39 -7.63
C MET A 197 -10.85 12.46 -8.32
N GLU A 198 -10.39 11.67 -9.27
CA GLU A 198 -11.24 10.75 -10.03
C GLU A 198 -11.65 9.52 -9.22
N CYS A 199 -10.78 9.02 -8.36
CA CYS A 199 -11.02 7.78 -7.64
C CYS A 199 -11.55 8.01 -6.22
N CYS A 200 -10.89 8.82 -5.42
CA CYS A 200 -10.98 8.75 -3.96
C CYS A 200 -11.62 9.96 -3.31
N LEU A 201 -11.46 11.17 -3.87
CA LEU A 201 -11.95 12.40 -3.27
C LEU A 201 -13.43 12.67 -3.57
N ALA A 202 -13.98 13.73 -2.98
CA ALA A 202 -15.34 14.16 -3.22
C ALA A 202 -15.58 14.45 -4.71
N GLY A 203 -16.58 13.78 -5.30
CA GLY A 203 -16.82 13.83 -6.75
C GLY A 203 -16.24 12.65 -7.53
N GLY A 204 -15.22 11.97 -7.00
CA GLY A 204 -14.72 10.73 -7.57
C GLY A 204 -15.66 9.54 -7.37
N PHE A 205 -15.42 8.45 -8.09
CA PHE A 205 -16.35 7.31 -8.08
C PHE A 205 -16.43 6.58 -6.73
N MET A 206 -15.39 6.64 -5.89
CA MET A 206 -15.40 6.09 -4.53
C MET A 206 -15.80 7.15 -3.48
N ALA A 207 -15.38 8.40 -3.67
CA ALA A 207 -15.64 9.53 -2.77
C ALA A 207 -15.41 9.22 -1.28
N CYS A 208 -14.33 8.48 -0.98
CA CYS A 208 -14.08 7.91 0.35
C CYS A 208 -13.17 8.77 1.25
N PHE A 209 -12.47 9.75 0.68
CA PHE A 209 -11.56 10.63 1.41
C PHE A 209 -11.83 12.12 1.16
N ASP A 210 -11.41 12.94 2.12
CA ASP A 210 -11.21 14.38 1.99
C ASP A 210 -9.69 14.64 1.99
N LEU A 211 -9.18 15.45 1.05
CA LEU A 211 -7.80 15.92 1.06
C LEU A 211 -7.67 17.09 2.04
N LEU A 212 -6.79 16.97 3.04
CA LEU A 212 -6.56 17.99 4.07
C LEU A 212 -5.35 18.85 3.75
N SER A 213 -4.23 18.24 3.39
CA SER A 213 -3.00 18.92 3.00
C SER A 213 -2.23 18.13 1.98
N SER A 214 -1.42 18.81 1.17
CA SER A 214 -0.51 18.21 0.21
C SER A 214 0.75 19.06 0.08
N ALA A 215 1.87 18.40 -0.23
CA ALA A 215 3.15 19.05 -0.49
C ALA A 215 3.87 18.33 -1.64
N SER A 216 4.51 19.10 -2.51
CA SER A 216 5.48 18.63 -3.49
C SER A 216 6.89 18.86 -2.98
N ARG A 217 7.88 18.20 -3.56
CA ARG A 217 9.28 18.24 -3.09
C ARG A 217 9.39 17.83 -1.61
N TYR A 218 8.82 16.67 -1.31
CA TYR A 218 8.56 16.20 0.04
C TYR A 218 9.16 14.80 0.31
N PRO A 219 9.61 14.49 1.55
CA PRO A 219 9.82 15.44 2.64
C PRO A 219 10.90 16.47 2.27
N VAL A 220 10.97 17.56 3.02
CA VAL A 220 11.84 18.71 2.68
C VAL A 220 13.31 18.30 2.58
N GLU A 221 13.75 17.37 3.42
CA GLU A 221 15.13 16.89 3.50
C GLU A 221 15.55 16.11 2.25
N ARG A 222 14.61 15.37 1.63
CA ARG A 222 14.85 14.59 0.40
C ARG A 222 14.41 15.32 -0.84
N GLY A 223 13.24 15.92 -0.78
CA GLY A 223 12.67 16.72 -1.87
C GLY A 223 12.31 15.93 -3.13
N ASP A 224 12.19 14.60 -3.03
CA ASP A 224 11.97 13.67 -4.16
C ASP A 224 10.55 13.09 -4.22
N GLY A 225 9.69 13.45 -3.28
CA GLY A 225 8.35 12.91 -3.19
C GLY A 225 7.23 13.94 -3.18
N ILE A 226 6.02 13.40 -3.08
CA ILE A 226 4.74 14.09 -3.00
C ILE A 226 4.04 13.59 -1.74
N GLY A 227 3.81 14.48 -0.78
CA GLY A 227 3.12 14.17 0.47
C GLY A 227 1.64 14.52 0.41
N LEU A 228 0.78 13.64 0.91
CA LEU A 228 -0.66 13.86 1.07
C LEU A 228 -1.10 13.51 2.49
N LEU A 229 -1.99 14.31 3.04
CA LEU A 229 -2.79 13.94 4.21
C LEU A 229 -4.26 13.92 3.82
N LEU A 230 -4.89 12.77 4.01
CA LEU A 230 -6.28 12.53 3.70
C LEU A 230 -7.04 12.11 4.95
N ARG A 231 -8.35 12.43 5.00
CA ARG A 231 -9.24 12.02 6.07
C ARG A 231 -10.36 11.15 5.51
N LYS A 232 -10.58 9.99 6.13
CA LYS A 232 -11.70 9.11 5.79
C LYS A 232 -13.03 9.82 6.03
N ARG A 233 -13.88 9.83 5.00
CA ARG A 233 -15.22 10.43 5.08
C ARG A 233 -16.18 9.55 5.90
N SER A 234 -16.95 10.19 6.77
CA SER A 234 -18.02 9.52 7.52
C SER A 234 -19.17 9.14 6.59
N GLY A 235 -19.83 8.00 6.87
CA GLY A 235 -21.02 7.57 6.13
C GLY A 235 -20.77 6.57 4.99
N TRP A 236 -19.53 6.26 4.66
CA TRP A 236 -19.18 5.21 3.70
C TRP A 236 -19.00 3.87 4.46
N LYS A 237 -19.91 2.89 4.26
CA LYS A 237 -19.83 1.58 4.95
C LYS A 237 -19.53 0.47 3.96
N LEU A 238 -18.42 -0.25 4.21
CA LEU A 238 -18.25 -1.64 3.80
C LEU A 238 -18.85 -2.49 4.93
N ASN A 239 -19.88 -3.29 4.65
CA ASN A 239 -20.58 -4.09 5.65
C ASN A 239 -19.67 -5.20 6.21
N GLY A 240 -19.40 -5.18 7.52
CA GLY A 240 -18.76 -6.26 8.27
C GLY A 240 -19.29 -6.32 9.71
N LYS A 241 -19.62 -7.52 10.20
CA LYS A 241 -20.07 -7.76 11.60
C LYS A 241 -18.88 -8.07 12.50
N SER A 242 -18.89 -7.54 13.73
CA SER A 242 -17.90 -7.80 14.78
C SER A 242 -18.14 -9.16 15.45
N SER A 243 -17.07 -9.89 15.75
CA SER A 243 -17.05 -11.11 16.57
C SER A 243 -15.76 -11.15 17.40
N LYS A 244 -15.65 -12.07 18.37
CA LYS A 244 -14.46 -12.22 19.23
C LYS A 244 -13.20 -12.44 18.41
N THR A 245 -12.15 -11.65 18.68
CA THR A 245 -10.97 -11.54 17.85
C THR A 245 -9.70 -11.68 18.69
N TYR A 246 -8.66 -12.31 18.16
CA TYR A 246 -7.33 -12.28 18.76
C TYR A 246 -6.81 -10.84 18.83
N LEU A 247 -6.29 -10.44 20.00
CA LEU A 247 -5.72 -9.13 20.22
C LEU A 247 -4.19 -9.21 20.07
N PHE A 248 -3.66 -8.49 19.11
CA PHE A 248 -2.22 -8.27 19.01
C PHE A 248 -1.80 -7.18 20.01
N HIS A 249 -0.82 -7.50 20.83
CA HIS A 249 -0.34 -6.59 21.87
C HIS A 249 0.99 -5.96 21.46
N LYS A 250 1.05 -4.65 21.44
CA LYS A 250 2.30 -3.87 21.27
C LYS A 250 2.31 -2.71 22.26
N GLY A 251 3.14 -2.81 23.28
CA GLY A 251 3.18 -1.81 24.35
C GLY A 251 1.80 -1.67 25.04
N SER A 252 1.22 -0.47 24.99
CA SER A 252 -0.13 -0.20 25.55
C SER A 252 -1.27 -0.45 24.56
N PHE A 253 -0.98 -0.89 23.33
CA PHE A 253 -1.99 -1.09 22.30
C PHE A 253 -2.46 -2.55 22.24
N ASN A 254 -3.77 -2.71 22.06
CA ASN A 254 -4.44 -3.98 21.82
C ASN A 254 -5.21 -3.87 20.51
N LEU A 255 -4.73 -4.54 19.46
CA LEU A 255 -5.32 -4.46 18.14
C LEU A 255 -5.99 -5.77 17.74
N PRO A 256 -7.27 -5.77 17.37
CA PRO A 256 -7.96 -6.95 16.91
C PRO A 256 -7.48 -7.36 15.50
N LEU A 257 -6.86 -8.54 15.40
CA LEU A 257 -6.49 -9.13 14.12
C LEU A 257 -7.60 -9.97 13.54
N VAL A 258 -7.74 -9.90 12.23
CA VAL A 258 -8.67 -10.72 11.45
C VAL A 258 -7.93 -11.47 10.36
N CYS A 259 -8.51 -12.57 9.90
CA CYS A 259 -8.03 -13.27 8.71
C CYS A 259 -8.09 -12.31 7.51
N PRO A 260 -6.97 -12.06 6.82
CA PRO A 260 -6.95 -11.14 5.69
C PRO A 260 -7.80 -11.62 4.50
N CYS A 261 -8.12 -12.92 4.44
CA CYS A 261 -8.98 -13.50 3.40
C CYS A 261 -10.46 -13.31 3.66
N SER A 262 -10.91 -13.74 4.85
CA SER A 262 -12.33 -13.84 5.18
C SER A 262 -12.83 -12.69 6.06
N LEU A 263 -11.92 -11.87 6.62
CA LEU A 263 -12.17 -10.84 7.64
C LEU A 263 -12.80 -11.40 8.94
N LYS A 264 -12.74 -12.72 9.13
CA LYS A 264 -13.18 -13.37 10.37
C LYS A 264 -12.11 -13.22 11.44
N PRO A 265 -12.48 -13.27 12.73
CA PRO A 265 -11.54 -13.26 13.83
C PRO A 265 -10.52 -14.39 13.73
N LEU A 266 -9.32 -14.14 14.25
CA LEU A 266 -8.27 -15.13 14.37
C LEU A 266 -8.23 -15.64 15.82
N GLU A 267 -8.15 -16.97 15.99
CA GLU A 267 -7.96 -17.65 17.26
C GLU A 267 -6.49 -18.05 17.42
N PHE A 268 -5.95 -17.83 18.63
CA PHE A 268 -4.56 -18.17 18.93
C PHE A 268 -4.45 -19.60 19.47
N HIS A 269 -3.62 -20.41 18.83
CA HIS A 269 -3.26 -21.75 19.28
C HIS A 269 -1.77 -21.81 19.58
N LYS A 270 -1.42 -21.92 20.86
CA LYS A 270 -0.04 -21.99 21.32
C LYS A 270 0.58 -23.33 20.97
N LYS A 271 1.81 -23.33 20.44
CA LYS A 271 2.59 -24.52 20.15
C LYS A 271 4.07 -24.29 20.56
N GLY A 272 4.43 -24.72 21.77
CA GLY A 272 5.80 -24.49 22.30
C GLY A 272 6.12 -23.01 22.47
N THR A 273 7.28 -22.58 21.92
CA THR A 273 7.73 -21.17 21.88
C THR A 273 7.15 -20.37 20.72
N SER A 274 6.57 -21.04 19.73
CA SER A 274 5.85 -20.45 18.60
C SER A 274 4.34 -20.64 18.77
N GLY A 275 3.56 -20.00 17.93
CA GLY A 275 2.10 -20.10 17.94
C GLY A 275 1.52 -20.09 16.53
N GLN A 276 0.25 -20.38 16.44
CA GLN A 276 -0.51 -20.27 15.21
C GLN A 276 -1.78 -19.47 15.45
N LEU A 277 -2.16 -18.64 14.47
CA LEU A 277 -3.45 -17.99 14.40
C LEU A 277 -4.33 -18.76 13.42
N TRP A 278 -5.51 -19.14 13.82
CA TRP A 278 -6.44 -19.95 13.02
C TRP A 278 -7.71 -19.17 12.71
N CYS A 279 -8.22 -19.37 11.50
CA CYS A 279 -9.49 -18.84 11.06
C CYS A 279 -10.44 -20.00 10.73
N ASP A 280 -11.49 -20.22 11.54
CA ASP A 280 -12.62 -21.15 11.30
C ASP A 280 -12.25 -22.42 10.48
N GLY A 281 -11.15 -23.08 10.83
CA GLY A 281 -10.75 -24.38 10.29
C GLY A 281 -10.07 -24.40 8.92
N ALA A 282 -9.94 -23.27 8.21
CA ALA A 282 -9.39 -23.26 6.87
C ALA A 282 -7.98 -22.65 6.79
N ASP A 283 -7.78 -21.44 7.31
CA ASP A 283 -6.52 -20.73 7.18
C ASP A 283 -5.72 -20.75 8.49
N LYS A 284 -4.44 -21.11 8.41
CA LYS A 284 -3.51 -21.13 9.52
C LYS A 284 -2.34 -20.20 9.24
N TYR A 285 -2.05 -19.34 10.19
CA TYR A 285 -0.96 -18.37 10.10
C TYR A 285 0.04 -18.62 11.23
N ASN A 286 1.32 -18.68 10.92
CA ASN A 286 2.35 -18.90 11.93
C ASN A 286 2.69 -17.60 12.66
N ILE A 287 3.09 -17.75 13.92
CA ILE A 287 3.78 -16.70 14.67
C ILE A 287 5.21 -17.17 14.88
N ASP A 288 6.16 -16.41 14.46
CA ASP A 288 7.57 -16.68 14.60
C ASP A 288 8.26 -15.48 15.27
N GLU A 289 9.01 -15.75 16.35
CA GLU A 289 9.64 -14.69 17.18
C GLU A 289 8.67 -13.59 17.63
N GLY A 290 7.39 -13.94 17.85
CA GLY A 290 6.32 -13.02 18.23
C GLY A 290 5.73 -12.21 17.08
N ILE A 291 6.20 -12.40 15.84
CA ILE A 291 5.69 -11.72 14.64
C ILE A 291 4.68 -12.62 13.93
N PRO A 292 3.40 -12.22 13.82
CA PRO A 292 2.42 -12.98 13.06
C PRO A 292 2.61 -12.84 11.55
N TYR A 293 2.65 -13.99 10.86
CA TYR A 293 2.73 -14.10 9.40
C TYR A 293 1.33 -14.20 8.81
N LEU A 294 0.76 -13.08 8.41
CA LEU A 294 -0.61 -13.00 7.89
C LEU A 294 -0.65 -12.86 6.36
N ILE A 295 0.39 -13.38 5.70
CA ILE A 295 0.46 -13.47 4.24
C ILE A 295 -0.04 -14.84 3.82
N ASN A 296 -1.13 -14.87 3.06
CA ASN A 296 -1.62 -16.11 2.44
C ASN A 296 -1.34 -16.07 0.94
N ARG A 297 -0.42 -16.93 0.48
CA ARG A 297 -0.05 -17.05 -0.94
C ARG A 297 -1.21 -17.59 -1.82
N SER A 298 -2.26 -18.14 -1.22
CA SER A 298 -3.45 -18.63 -1.92
C SER A 298 -4.55 -17.59 -2.09
N LEU A 299 -4.33 -16.35 -1.68
CA LEU A 299 -5.30 -15.24 -1.72
C LEU A 299 -5.81 -14.87 -3.12
N ARG A 300 -5.18 -15.38 -4.17
CA ARG A 300 -5.52 -15.08 -5.58
C ARG A 300 -6.99 -15.34 -5.97
N SER A 301 -7.79 -15.97 -5.12
CA SER A 301 -9.17 -16.32 -5.47
C SER A 301 -10.27 -15.76 -4.57
N VAL A 302 -9.97 -15.28 -3.37
CA VAL A 302 -10.98 -15.13 -2.31
C VAL A 302 -11.56 -13.73 -2.19
N ARG A 303 -10.78 -12.68 -2.42
CA ARG A 303 -11.32 -11.32 -2.51
C ARG A 303 -11.47 -10.88 -3.96
N LYS A 304 -12.34 -11.50 -4.71
CA LYS A 304 -12.95 -10.80 -5.84
C LYS A 304 -13.72 -9.62 -5.24
N TRP A 305 -13.06 -8.47 -5.14
CA TRP A 305 -13.76 -7.22 -4.93
C TRP A 305 -14.93 -7.24 -5.91
N ASN A 306 -16.14 -6.97 -5.42
CA ASN A 306 -17.31 -6.98 -6.29
C ASN A 306 -17.21 -5.74 -7.19
N ASN A 307 -16.27 -5.78 -8.13
CA ASN A 307 -15.94 -4.75 -9.09
C ASN A 307 -17.17 -4.33 -9.89
N ALA A 308 -18.20 -5.23 -9.98
CA ALA A 308 -19.47 -4.93 -10.62
C ALA A 308 -20.20 -3.72 -10.02
N ARG A 309 -20.06 -3.47 -8.70
CA ARG A 309 -20.69 -2.30 -8.05
C ARG A 309 -19.99 -0.99 -8.44
N TYR A 310 -18.66 -1.02 -8.54
CA TYR A 310 -17.87 0.14 -8.92
C TYR A 310 -17.90 0.35 -10.43
N ARG A 311 -17.87 -0.72 -11.21
CA ARG A 311 -18.02 -0.69 -12.67
C ARG A 311 -19.36 -0.05 -13.08
N LYS A 312 -20.48 -0.38 -12.40
CA LYS A 312 -21.79 0.29 -12.62
C LYS A 312 -21.73 1.78 -12.28
N LYS A 313 -21.05 2.20 -11.22
CA LYS A 313 -20.86 3.62 -10.91
C LYS A 313 -20.04 4.32 -11.99
N PHE A 314 -18.97 3.69 -12.44
CA PHE A 314 -18.06 4.24 -13.43
C PHE A 314 -18.73 4.39 -14.82
N ILE A 315 -19.52 3.39 -15.26
CA ILE A 315 -20.33 3.47 -16.48
C ILE A 315 -21.32 4.64 -16.39
N LYS A 316 -21.87 4.91 -15.20
CA LYS A 316 -22.77 6.06 -14.97
C LYS A 316 -22.07 7.42 -15.18
N TYR A 317 -20.75 7.48 -15.07
CA TYR A 317 -19.95 8.68 -15.36
C TYR A 317 -19.50 8.78 -16.83
N GLY A 318 -19.96 7.88 -17.72
CA GLY A 318 -19.76 7.98 -19.17
C GLY A 318 -18.36 7.66 -19.68
N ARG A 319 -17.52 6.98 -18.88
CA ARG A 319 -16.13 6.70 -19.26
C ARG A 319 -15.85 5.29 -19.79
N PHE A 320 -16.89 4.43 -19.85
CA PHE A 320 -16.91 3.17 -20.60
C PHE A 320 -18.16 3.14 -21.47
N ALA A 321 -18.08 3.69 -22.65
CA ALA A 321 -19.00 3.42 -23.75
C ALA A 321 -18.28 2.60 -24.81
#